data_6d0fc19e868f690cb5a4402987e50f75
#
_entry.id   6d0fc19e868f690cb5a4402987e50f75
#
_cell.length_a   1.000
_cell.length_b   1.000
_cell.length_c   1.000
_cell.angle_alpha   90.00
_cell.angle_beta   90.00
_cell.angle_gamma   90.00
#
_symmetry.space_group_name_H-M   'P 1'
#
loop_
_entity.id
_entity.type
_entity.pdbx_description
1 polymer ?
#
loop_
_entity_poly.entity_id
_entity_poly.type
_entity_poly.pdbx_seq_one_letter_code
_entity_poly.pdbx_strand_id
1 'polypeptide(L)'
;MTVPGAIQAVGAVPAVKRIWRDEFGETIKLALPIALTQLGQIAMMTSDLALIGRLGDQAVAAAALAHTVLFTVFVVGMGIVAAVTPLAAQYYGARQPRMVRRALRVGLWASVILGVPLTVVQFWGGELLVALGQSRETADFAQRYLFGIAWCVVPGWFFMALRNFMGAVNRPEPGLWITLAAIPANALLAYALIYGAFGLPRLDLLGAGLATTIVNVGMCLAAIWVCYARRPFRKYRVLGRWWRGDWQLMKQLIVVGAPMSGSFLLEYGVFAAAAQLMGWIGTAALTAHQVALQIAAVMFMVPFGIGMAATVRVGHAAGRGDAAATRRAGFSAIALGVSFMAAMTLTVALTRDVLPLLFLGRDAPDPQTLALASSLLVLGASFFIADGVQTVAAGALRGLNDTRVPLLFAAVSFWLVGFTGCWIFGFTLGLGAYGIWIGLSVGIAVYAVLLIWRFQLLTARNYLPEISAPA
;
A
#
# COMPACT_ATOMS: atom_id res chain seq x y z
N MET A 1 -65.46 1.29 -21.32
CA MET A 1 -64.52 0.55 -20.47
C MET A 1 -63.13 0.61 -21.11
N THR A 2 -62.36 1.55 -20.73
CA THR A 2 -60.95 1.76 -21.15
C THR A 2 -60.05 1.29 -20.04
N VAL A 3 -59.18 0.32 -20.36
CA VAL A 3 -58.13 -0.19 -19.48
C VAL A 3 -56.95 0.75 -19.58
N PRO A 4 -56.48 1.36 -18.49
CA PRO A 4 -55.18 2.00 -18.44
C PRO A 4 -54.21 1.13 -17.61
N GLY A 5 -53.24 0.56 -18.24
CA GLY A 5 -52.26 -0.20 -17.49
C GLY A 5 -51.25 -0.97 -18.34
N ALA A 6 -50.42 -0.26 -19.08
CA ALA A 6 -49.18 -0.83 -19.54
C ALA A 6 -48.21 0.31 -19.87
N ILE A 7 -46.94 0.08 -19.48
CA ILE A 7 -45.76 0.77 -20.00
C ILE A 7 -45.27 1.98 -19.19
N GLN A 8 -44.46 1.67 -18.17
CA GLN A 8 -43.37 2.52 -17.76
C GLN A 8 -42.13 1.70 -17.40
N ALA A 9 -41.76 0.72 -18.19
CA ALA A 9 -40.57 -0.13 -17.98
C ALA A 9 -39.39 0.17 -18.94
N VAL A 10 -39.58 1.04 -19.95
CA VAL A 10 -38.58 1.23 -21.03
C VAL A 10 -37.56 2.36 -20.70
N GLY A 11 -37.82 3.20 -19.71
CA GLY A 11 -36.93 4.33 -19.35
C GLY A 11 -35.85 4.01 -18.30
N ALA A 12 -35.93 2.88 -17.59
CA ALA A 12 -35.07 2.60 -16.45
C ALA A 12 -33.67 2.07 -16.83
N VAL A 13 -33.53 1.32 -17.91
CA VAL A 13 -32.27 0.69 -18.33
C VAL A 13 -31.19 1.68 -18.74
N PRO A 14 -31.46 2.73 -19.53
CA PRO A 14 -30.44 3.72 -19.88
C PRO A 14 -30.00 4.59 -18.68
N ALA A 15 -30.87 4.85 -17.71
CA ALA A 15 -30.54 5.59 -16.50
C ALA A 15 -29.60 4.80 -15.58
N VAL A 16 -29.82 3.50 -15.40
CA VAL A 16 -28.97 2.62 -14.59
C VAL A 16 -27.57 2.50 -15.21
N LYS A 17 -27.46 2.28 -16.53
CA LYS A 17 -26.17 2.22 -17.23
C LYS A 17 -25.37 3.53 -17.09
N ARG A 18 -26.03 4.67 -17.12
CA ARG A 18 -25.40 5.98 -16.95
C ARG A 18 -24.84 6.15 -15.54
N ILE A 19 -25.59 5.76 -14.51
CA ILE A 19 -25.16 5.83 -13.11
C ILE A 19 -23.89 5.00 -12.90
N TRP A 20 -23.85 3.75 -13.38
CA TRP A 20 -22.67 2.90 -13.24
C TRP A 20 -21.47 3.45 -14.00
N ARG A 21 -21.66 3.97 -15.21
CA ARG A 21 -20.59 4.59 -16.00
C ARG A 21 -19.99 5.79 -15.29
N ASP A 22 -20.82 6.62 -14.68
CA ASP A 22 -20.38 7.80 -13.92
C ASP A 22 -19.61 7.35 -12.65
N GLU A 23 -20.06 6.29 -11.96
CA GLU A 23 -19.37 5.71 -10.80
C GLU A 23 -17.98 5.18 -11.19
N PHE A 24 -17.86 4.43 -12.29
CA PHE A 24 -16.57 3.96 -12.79
C PHE A 24 -15.64 5.14 -13.14
N GLY A 25 -16.15 6.12 -13.87
CA GLY A 25 -15.38 7.31 -14.26
C GLY A 25 -14.81 8.06 -13.07
N GLU A 26 -15.62 8.31 -12.04
CA GLU A 26 -15.19 9.00 -10.83
C GLU A 26 -14.20 8.15 -10.01
N THR A 27 -14.35 6.82 -9.99
CA THR A 27 -13.40 5.93 -9.33
C THR A 27 -12.04 5.97 -10.04
N ILE A 28 -12.02 5.92 -11.37
CA ILE A 28 -10.78 5.96 -12.17
C ILE A 28 -10.07 7.31 -12.00
N LYS A 29 -10.78 8.43 -12.04
CA LYS A 29 -10.21 9.77 -11.84
C LYS A 29 -9.46 9.89 -10.52
N LEU A 30 -9.95 9.24 -9.47
CA LEU A 30 -9.32 9.25 -8.16
C LEU A 30 -8.23 8.18 -8.05
N ALA A 31 -8.47 6.97 -8.57
CA ALA A 31 -7.56 5.83 -8.48
C ALA A 31 -6.28 6.03 -9.30
N LEU A 32 -6.38 6.61 -10.50
CA LEU A 32 -5.24 6.74 -11.40
C LEU A 32 -4.11 7.59 -10.82
N PRO A 33 -4.34 8.82 -10.31
CA PRO A 33 -3.27 9.59 -9.67
C PRO A 33 -2.69 8.89 -8.44
N ILE A 34 -3.50 8.20 -7.64
CA ILE A 34 -3.04 7.46 -6.47
C ILE A 34 -2.16 6.29 -6.89
N ALA A 35 -2.59 5.49 -7.87
CA ALA A 35 -1.82 4.35 -8.39
C ALA A 35 -0.48 4.80 -8.99
N LEU A 36 -0.48 5.87 -9.78
CA LEU A 36 0.74 6.44 -10.35
C LEU A 36 1.69 6.97 -9.27
N THR A 37 1.15 7.51 -8.17
CA THR A 37 1.97 7.92 -7.02
C THR A 37 2.65 6.71 -6.37
N GLN A 38 1.94 5.59 -6.23
CA GLN A 38 2.51 4.36 -5.68
C GLN A 38 3.58 3.75 -6.59
N LEU A 39 3.34 3.71 -7.90
CA LEU A 39 4.34 3.30 -8.88
C LEU A 39 5.58 4.20 -8.86
N GLY A 40 5.38 5.52 -8.68
CA GLY A 40 6.48 6.47 -8.52
C GLY A 40 7.34 6.19 -7.29
N GLN A 41 6.74 5.76 -6.17
CA GLN A 41 7.49 5.37 -4.97
C GLN A 41 8.34 4.11 -5.21
N ILE A 42 7.81 3.12 -5.94
CA ILE A 42 8.61 1.94 -6.34
C ILE A 42 9.76 2.36 -7.26
N ALA A 43 9.51 3.21 -8.24
CA ALA A 43 10.55 3.69 -9.15
C ALA A 43 11.68 4.41 -8.40
N MET A 44 11.36 5.21 -7.37
CA MET A 44 12.34 5.86 -6.52
C MET A 44 13.19 4.83 -5.75
N MET A 45 12.56 3.84 -5.13
CA MET A 45 13.25 2.77 -4.40
C MET A 45 14.14 1.92 -5.33
N THR A 46 13.66 1.62 -6.56
CA THR A 46 14.43 0.86 -7.55
C THR A 46 15.65 1.66 -8.04
N SER A 47 15.54 2.97 -8.23
CA SER A 47 16.67 3.83 -8.60
C SER A 47 17.73 3.89 -7.50
N ASP A 48 17.31 3.93 -6.23
CA ASP A 48 18.24 3.88 -5.09
C ASP A 48 19.02 2.56 -5.07
N LEU A 49 18.31 1.44 -5.22
CA LEU A 49 18.94 0.12 -5.26
C LEU A 49 19.92 -0.03 -6.43
N ALA A 50 19.58 0.50 -7.59
CA ALA A 50 20.45 0.49 -8.76
C ALA A 50 21.74 1.31 -8.54
N LEU A 51 21.67 2.44 -7.83
CA LEU A 51 22.83 3.24 -7.46
C LEU A 51 23.68 2.55 -6.39
N ILE A 52 23.05 1.96 -5.37
CA ILE A 52 23.75 1.21 -4.32
C ILE A 52 24.42 -0.03 -4.93
N GLY A 53 23.82 -0.66 -5.94
CA GLY A 53 24.36 -1.83 -6.61
C GLY A 53 25.77 -1.63 -7.20
N ARG A 54 26.10 -0.41 -7.57
CA ARG A 54 27.45 -0.06 -8.09
C ARG A 54 28.52 0.06 -6.98
N LEU A 55 28.13 0.05 -5.70
CA LEU A 55 29.07 0.03 -4.58
C LEU A 55 29.59 -1.36 -4.24
N GLY A 56 28.99 -2.41 -4.83
CA GLY A 56 29.38 -3.81 -4.64
C GLY A 56 28.36 -4.63 -3.82
N ASP A 57 28.55 -5.94 -3.84
CA ASP A 57 27.59 -6.90 -3.29
C ASP A 57 27.37 -6.74 -1.78
N GLN A 58 28.40 -6.40 -1.04
CA GLN A 58 28.32 -6.17 0.41
C GLN A 58 27.42 -4.97 0.74
N ALA A 59 27.52 -3.89 -0.05
CA ALA A 59 26.68 -2.71 0.11
C ALA A 59 25.20 -3.02 -0.20
N VAL A 60 24.95 -3.82 -1.22
CA VAL A 60 23.60 -4.28 -1.58
C VAL A 60 22.99 -5.14 -0.46
N ALA A 61 23.74 -6.10 0.06
CA ALA A 61 23.30 -6.95 1.16
C ALA A 61 22.98 -6.14 2.43
N ALA A 62 23.86 -5.20 2.78
CA ALA A 62 23.66 -4.31 3.93
C ALA A 62 22.44 -3.41 3.75
N ALA A 63 22.25 -2.82 2.57
CA ALA A 63 21.08 -2.00 2.25
C ALA A 63 19.78 -2.81 2.28
N ALA A 64 19.76 -4.04 1.81
CA ALA A 64 18.60 -4.92 1.86
C ALA A 64 18.18 -5.25 3.30
N LEU A 65 19.15 -5.57 4.18
CA LEU A 65 18.89 -5.80 5.59
C LEU A 65 18.37 -4.55 6.30
N ALA A 66 19.01 -3.41 6.07
CA ALA A 66 18.56 -2.14 6.62
C ALA A 66 17.16 -1.75 6.13
N HIS A 67 16.86 -1.98 4.85
CA HIS A 67 15.54 -1.74 4.28
C HIS A 67 14.48 -2.62 4.93
N THR A 68 14.78 -3.87 5.27
CA THR A 68 13.86 -4.77 5.98
C THR A 68 13.51 -4.21 7.36
N VAL A 69 14.50 -3.71 8.11
CA VAL A 69 14.28 -3.06 9.41
C VAL A 69 13.43 -1.81 9.25
N LEU A 70 13.80 -0.93 8.31
CA LEU A 70 13.06 0.30 8.02
C LEU A 70 11.60 0.01 7.63
N PHE A 71 11.39 -0.94 6.71
CA PHE A 71 10.06 -1.29 6.21
C PHE A 71 9.16 -1.84 7.31
N THR A 72 9.69 -2.71 8.19
CA THR A 72 8.95 -3.22 9.34
C THR A 72 8.48 -2.09 10.24
N VAL A 73 9.37 -1.15 10.57
CA VAL A 73 9.03 0.06 11.34
C VAL A 73 7.98 0.90 10.61
N PHE A 74 8.15 1.07 9.30
CA PHE A 74 7.26 1.90 8.50
C PHE A 74 5.83 1.32 8.43
N VAL A 75 5.69 0.00 8.28
CA VAL A 75 4.39 -0.68 8.21
C VAL A 75 3.61 -0.55 9.53
N VAL A 76 4.29 -0.57 10.68
CA VAL A 76 3.63 -0.40 12.00
C VAL A 76 2.85 0.90 12.08
N GLY A 77 3.42 2.02 11.63
CA GLY A 77 2.74 3.30 11.64
C GLY A 77 1.88 3.57 10.40
N MET A 78 2.17 2.90 9.29
CA MET A 78 1.50 3.13 8.01
C MET A 78 -0.02 2.99 8.11
N GLY A 79 -0.52 1.94 8.76
CA GLY A 79 -1.95 1.72 8.91
C GLY A 79 -2.63 2.77 9.77
N ILE A 80 -1.94 3.24 10.85
CA ILE A 80 -2.46 4.30 11.73
C ILE A 80 -2.57 5.62 10.97
N VAL A 81 -1.53 5.98 10.22
CA VAL A 81 -1.53 7.21 9.39
C VAL A 81 -2.51 7.08 8.22
N ALA A 82 -2.67 5.88 7.64
CA ALA A 82 -3.64 5.62 6.58
C ALA A 82 -5.08 5.82 7.02
N ALA A 83 -5.39 5.67 8.32
CA ALA A 83 -6.73 5.91 8.87
C ALA A 83 -7.20 7.37 8.75
N VAL A 84 -6.30 8.31 8.45
CA VAL A 84 -6.68 9.68 8.06
C VAL A 84 -7.61 9.67 6.86
N THR A 85 -7.40 8.76 5.89
CA THR A 85 -8.21 8.69 4.67
C THR A 85 -9.69 8.41 4.94
N PRO A 86 -10.10 7.31 5.60
CA PRO A 86 -11.51 7.04 5.84
C PRO A 86 -12.16 8.07 6.75
N LEU A 87 -11.48 8.52 7.81
CA LEU A 87 -12.01 9.54 8.72
C LEU A 87 -12.25 10.87 8.00
N ALA A 88 -11.24 11.38 7.28
CA ALA A 88 -11.36 12.62 6.54
C ALA A 88 -12.40 12.52 5.42
N ALA A 89 -12.50 11.37 4.74
CA ALA A 89 -13.49 11.15 3.68
C ALA A 89 -14.93 11.17 4.22
N GLN A 90 -15.20 10.52 5.34
CA GLN A 90 -16.52 10.54 5.97
C GLN A 90 -16.91 11.97 6.40
N TYR A 91 -16.01 12.70 7.08
CA TYR A 91 -16.27 14.09 7.46
C TYR A 91 -16.42 15.01 6.25
N TYR A 92 -15.70 14.74 5.15
CA TYR A 92 -15.88 15.48 3.90
C TYR A 92 -17.27 15.20 3.29
N GLY A 93 -17.69 13.95 3.26
CA GLY A 93 -19.03 13.53 2.84
C GLY A 93 -20.14 14.19 3.66
N ALA A 94 -19.96 14.25 4.98
CA ALA A 94 -20.86 14.92 5.93
C ALA A 94 -20.80 16.46 5.87
N ARG A 95 -20.01 17.06 4.97
CA ARG A 95 -19.81 18.49 4.83
C ARG A 95 -19.30 19.19 6.11
N GLN A 96 -18.45 18.51 6.87
CA GLN A 96 -17.86 18.99 8.12
C GLN A 96 -16.37 19.39 7.95
N PRO A 97 -16.03 20.53 7.35
CA PRO A 97 -14.64 20.88 7.01
C PRO A 97 -13.74 21.07 8.24
N ARG A 98 -14.35 21.42 9.39
CA ARG A 98 -13.61 21.52 10.66
C ARG A 98 -13.11 20.15 11.12
N MET A 99 -13.93 19.11 10.99
CA MET A 99 -13.57 17.73 11.35
C MET A 99 -12.55 17.13 10.38
N VAL A 100 -12.66 17.42 9.08
CA VAL A 100 -11.65 17.03 8.08
C VAL A 100 -10.27 17.56 8.47
N ARG A 101 -10.16 18.84 8.87
CA ARG A 101 -8.92 19.42 9.37
C ARG A 101 -8.43 18.75 10.65
N ARG A 102 -9.34 18.47 11.60
CA ARG A 102 -9.01 17.80 12.86
C ARG A 102 -8.45 16.39 12.60
N ALA A 103 -9.06 15.63 11.68
CA ALA A 103 -8.59 14.30 11.27
C ALA A 103 -7.16 14.34 10.72
N LEU A 104 -6.85 15.28 9.83
CA LEU A 104 -5.48 15.45 9.33
C LEU A 104 -4.51 15.81 10.46
N ARG A 105 -4.86 16.80 11.30
CA ARG A 105 -4.00 17.23 12.41
C ARG A 105 -3.65 16.07 13.35
N VAL A 106 -4.64 15.24 13.67
CA VAL A 106 -4.42 14.05 14.52
C VAL A 106 -3.51 13.04 13.82
N GLY A 107 -3.65 12.86 12.50
CA GLY A 107 -2.74 12.01 11.72
C GLY A 107 -1.29 12.53 11.72
N LEU A 108 -1.10 13.84 11.63
CA LEU A 108 0.23 14.46 11.74
C LEU A 108 0.83 14.30 13.15
N TRP A 109 0.03 14.45 14.20
CA TRP A 109 0.46 14.18 15.58
C TRP A 109 0.79 12.69 15.78
N ALA A 110 -0.01 11.78 15.25
CA ALA A 110 0.28 10.34 15.28
C ALA A 110 1.63 10.03 14.61
N SER A 111 1.92 10.70 13.48
CA SER A 111 3.21 10.56 12.78
C SER A 111 4.40 10.99 13.65
N VAL A 112 4.25 12.02 14.50
CA VAL A 112 5.31 12.44 15.46
C VAL A 112 5.40 11.46 16.62
N ILE A 113 4.27 11.18 17.28
CA ILE A 113 4.23 10.37 18.50
C ILE A 113 4.75 8.95 18.25
N LEU A 114 4.45 8.37 17.10
CA LEU A 114 4.95 7.05 16.72
C LEU A 114 6.28 7.12 15.99
N GLY A 115 6.48 8.12 15.14
CA GLY A 115 7.64 8.21 14.29
C GLY A 115 8.91 8.53 15.05
N VAL A 116 8.86 9.40 16.06
CA VAL A 116 10.05 9.73 16.84
C VAL A 116 10.60 8.52 17.60
N PRO A 117 9.83 7.79 18.41
CA PRO A 117 10.34 6.58 19.07
C PRO A 117 10.84 5.52 18.08
N LEU A 118 10.11 5.31 16.99
CA LEU A 118 10.49 4.30 15.99
C LEU A 118 11.74 4.71 15.18
N THR A 119 11.96 6.00 14.96
CA THR A 119 13.23 6.52 14.42
C THR A 119 14.38 6.23 15.37
N VAL A 120 14.17 6.47 16.67
CA VAL A 120 15.17 6.23 17.71
C VAL A 120 15.57 4.75 17.76
N VAL A 121 14.61 3.82 17.67
CA VAL A 121 14.88 2.37 17.65
C VAL A 121 15.79 1.96 16.49
N GLN A 122 15.71 2.61 15.34
CA GLN A 122 16.55 2.30 14.17
C GLN A 122 18.05 2.61 14.39
N PHE A 123 18.39 3.48 15.36
CA PHE A 123 19.78 3.75 15.70
C PHE A 123 20.47 2.55 16.38
N TRP A 124 19.70 1.57 16.85
CA TRP A 124 20.18 0.27 17.32
C TRP A 124 19.93 -0.86 16.31
N GLY A 125 19.60 -0.53 15.06
CA GLY A 125 19.30 -1.50 14.01
C GLY A 125 20.46 -2.45 13.74
N GLY A 126 21.71 -2.00 13.80
CA GLY A 126 22.90 -2.84 13.68
C GLY A 126 23.00 -3.88 14.79
N GLU A 127 22.81 -3.49 16.04
CA GLU A 127 22.80 -4.43 17.17
C GLU A 127 21.64 -5.44 17.07
N LEU A 128 20.48 -5.00 16.60
CA LEU A 128 19.35 -5.89 16.31
C LEU A 128 19.73 -6.91 15.24
N LEU A 129 20.38 -6.50 14.16
CA LEU A 129 20.82 -7.40 13.09
C LEU A 129 21.86 -8.42 13.59
N VAL A 130 22.79 -8.01 14.45
CA VAL A 130 23.75 -8.93 15.09
C VAL A 130 23.02 -9.93 15.99
N ALA A 131 22.05 -9.48 16.78
CA ALA A 131 21.23 -10.35 17.63
C ALA A 131 20.41 -11.37 16.81
N LEU A 132 20.05 -11.02 15.56
CA LEU A 132 19.38 -11.91 14.60
C LEU A 132 20.35 -12.82 13.82
N GLY A 133 21.64 -12.83 14.18
CA GLY A 133 22.63 -13.74 13.60
C GLY A 133 23.39 -13.21 12.38
N GLN A 134 23.29 -11.92 12.08
CA GLN A 134 24.07 -11.31 11.00
C GLN A 134 25.51 -11.04 11.44
N SER A 135 26.44 -11.09 10.47
CA SER A 135 27.84 -10.76 10.76
C SER A 135 27.98 -9.30 11.21
N ARG A 136 28.88 -9.04 12.14
CA ARG A 136 29.10 -7.67 12.67
C ARG A 136 29.49 -6.70 11.55
N GLU A 137 30.31 -7.16 10.61
CA GLU A 137 30.71 -6.34 9.46
C GLU A 137 29.52 -5.90 8.60
N THR A 138 28.63 -6.81 8.22
CA THR A 138 27.42 -6.49 7.45
C THR A 138 26.45 -5.60 8.26
N ALA A 139 26.33 -5.85 9.57
CA ALA A 139 25.50 -5.06 10.47
C ALA A 139 26.01 -3.62 10.60
N ASP A 140 27.31 -3.40 10.65
CA ASP A 140 27.93 -2.06 10.71
C ASP A 140 27.70 -1.28 9.42
N PHE A 141 27.79 -1.93 8.25
CA PHE A 141 27.43 -1.33 6.97
C PHE A 141 25.94 -0.98 6.92
N ALA A 142 25.07 -1.88 7.35
CA ALA A 142 23.63 -1.66 7.43
C ALA A 142 23.29 -0.51 8.38
N GLN A 143 24.00 -0.40 9.51
CA GLN A 143 23.82 0.69 10.48
C GLN A 143 24.15 2.06 9.89
N ARG A 144 25.16 2.18 9.05
CA ARG A 144 25.49 3.44 8.35
C ARG A 144 24.33 3.88 7.45
N TYR A 145 23.74 2.95 6.70
CA TYR A 145 22.58 3.25 5.88
C TYR A 145 21.36 3.62 6.74
N LEU A 146 21.09 2.84 7.81
CA LEU A 146 19.99 3.11 8.75
C LEU A 146 20.12 4.49 9.39
N PHE A 147 21.33 4.90 9.79
CA PHE A 147 21.55 6.22 10.36
C PHE A 147 21.16 7.35 9.40
N GLY A 148 21.43 7.19 8.10
CA GLY A 148 21.03 8.16 7.08
C GLY A 148 19.54 8.16 6.80
N ILE A 149 18.91 6.96 6.73
CA ILE A 149 17.52 6.84 6.28
C ILE A 149 16.49 6.89 7.42
N ALA A 150 16.87 6.63 8.68
CA ALA A 150 15.95 6.64 9.82
C ALA A 150 15.19 7.97 9.97
N TRP A 151 15.81 9.07 9.65
CA TRP A 151 15.20 10.39 9.71
C TRP A 151 14.07 10.62 8.71
N CYS A 152 13.91 9.73 7.69
CA CYS A 152 12.83 9.84 6.72
C CYS A 152 11.46 9.41 7.26
N VAL A 153 11.39 8.69 8.39
CA VAL A 153 10.14 8.08 8.91
C VAL A 153 9.10 9.16 9.21
N VAL A 154 9.46 10.15 10.02
CA VAL A 154 8.51 11.22 10.37
C VAL A 154 8.11 12.06 9.17
N PRO A 155 9.03 12.61 8.33
CA PRO A 155 8.66 13.35 7.13
C PRO A 155 7.87 12.49 6.12
N GLY A 156 8.21 11.21 5.96
CA GLY A 156 7.52 10.28 5.09
C GLY A 156 6.07 10.05 5.51
N TRP A 157 5.82 9.87 6.82
CA TRP A 157 4.46 9.74 7.34
C TRP A 157 3.69 11.07 7.30
N PHE A 158 4.35 12.19 7.50
CA PHE A 158 3.74 13.51 7.28
C PHE A 158 3.26 13.66 5.83
N PHE A 159 4.14 13.37 4.88
CA PHE A 159 3.78 13.39 3.46
C PHE A 159 2.62 12.42 3.17
N MET A 160 2.66 11.21 3.73
CA MET A 160 1.59 10.23 3.60
C MET A 160 0.26 10.75 4.17
N ALA A 161 0.25 11.37 5.37
CA ALA A 161 -0.96 11.93 5.96
C ALA A 161 -1.54 13.07 5.11
N LEU A 162 -0.68 13.97 4.60
CA LEU A 162 -1.08 15.06 3.72
C LEU A 162 -1.62 14.55 2.38
N ARG A 163 -0.97 13.58 1.77
CA ARG A 163 -1.43 12.93 0.54
C ARG A 163 -2.76 12.22 0.74
N ASN A 164 -2.92 11.49 1.85
CA ASN A 164 -4.17 10.84 2.22
C ASN A 164 -5.31 11.85 2.41
N PHE A 165 -5.04 12.99 3.04
CA PHE A 165 -5.96 14.09 3.15
C PHE A 165 -6.33 14.68 1.77
N MET A 166 -5.35 14.91 0.88
CA MET A 166 -5.60 15.40 -0.48
C MET A 166 -6.53 14.44 -1.25
N GLY A 167 -6.30 13.13 -1.13
CA GLY A 167 -7.17 12.09 -1.68
C GLY A 167 -8.58 12.16 -1.07
N ALA A 168 -8.69 12.27 0.26
CA ALA A 168 -9.96 12.33 0.97
C ALA A 168 -10.81 13.55 0.59
N VAL A 169 -10.21 14.66 0.19
CA VAL A 169 -10.92 15.85 -0.34
C VAL A 169 -11.07 15.81 -1.86
N ASN A 170 -10.90 14.63 -2.48
CA ASN A 170 -11.09 14.38 -3.91
C ASN A 170 -10.13 15.17 -4.83
N ARG A 171 -8.88 15.41 -4.37
CA ARG A 171 -7.84 16.14 -5.09
C ARG A 171 -6.46 15.48 -4.87
N PRO A 172 -6.22 14.26 -5.40
CA PRO A 172 -4.97 13.54 -5.22
C PRO A 172 -3.81 14.04 -6.11
N GLU A 173 -4.10 14.84 -7.15
CA GLU A 173 -3.14 15.22 -8.19
C GLU A 173 -1.87 15.91 -7.63
N PRO A 174 -1.93 16.81 -6.62
CA PRO A 174 -0.71 17.42 -6.10
C PRO A 174 0.25 16.39 -5.47
N GLY A 175 -0.28 15.36 -4.80
CA GLY A 175 0.53 14.27 -4.27
C GLY A 175 1.28 13.52 -5.38
N LEU A 176 0.63 13.29 -6.53
CA LEU A 176 1.25 12.69 -7.70
C LEU A 176 2.40 13.56 -8.23
N TRP A 177 2.17 14.85 -8.47
CA TRP A 177 3.19 15.74 -9.03
C TRP A 177 4.41 15.89 -8.12
N ILE A 178 4.18 15.95 -6.80
CA ILE A 178 5.28 15.99 -5.82
C ILE A 178 6.09 14.70 -5.91
N THR A 179 5.44 13.54 -5.97
CA THR A 179 6.15 12.25 -6.07
C THR A 179 6.90 12.12 -7.39
N LEU A 180 6.30 12.50 -8.51
CA LEU A 180 6.97 12.46 -9.82
C LEU A 180 8.21 13.37 -9.86
N ALA A 181 8.13 14.55 -9.25
CA ALA A 181 9.30 15.44 -9.13
C ALA A 181 10.37 14.90 -8.18
N ALA A 182 9.96 14.13 -7.17
CA ALA A 182 10.88 13.51 -6.22
C ALA A 182 11.75 12.41 -6.84
N ILE A 183 11.28 11.70 -7.88
CA ILE A 183 12.03 10.60 -8.53
C ILE A 183 13.38 11.10 -9.07
N PRO A 184 13.43 12.04 -10.02
CA PRO A 184 14.70 12.55 -10.53
C PRO A 184 15.52 13.30 -9.48
N ALA A 185 14.85 14.00 -8.54
CA ALA A 185 15.54 14.67 -7.46
C ALA A 185 16.26 13.67 -6.53
N ASN A 186 15.62 12.55 -6.21
CA ASN A 186 16.21 11.49 -5.41
C ASN A 186 17.39 10.82 -6.14
N ALA A 187 17.21 10.46 -7.41
CA ALA A 187 18.28 9.85 -8.20
C ALA A 187 19.49 10.75 -8.31
N LEU A 188 19.30 12.05 -8.56
CA LEU A 188 20.38 13.02 -8.66
C LEU A 188 21.08 13.21 -7.31
N LEU A 189 20.33 13.38 -6.24
CA LEU A 189 20.88 13.60 -4.90
C LEU A 189 21.57 12.35 -4.35
N ALA A 190 21.01 11.17 -4.59
CA ALA A 190 21.64 9.90 -4.24
C ALA A 190 22.94 9.71 -5.02
N TYR A 191 22.96 9.97 -6.33
CA TYR A 191 24.19 9.94 -7.12
C TYR A 191 25.24 10.90 -6.56
N ALA A 192 24.86 12.13 -6.26
CA ALA A 192 25.78 13.14 -5.76
C ALA A 192 26.40 12.78 -4.39
N LEU A 193 25.58 12.25 -3.45
CA LEU A 193 26.03 11.91 -2.11
C LEU A 193 26.73 10.56 -2.01
N ILE A 194 26.34 9.58 -2.83
CA ILE A 194 26.98 8.26 -2.86
C ILE A 194 28.40 8.39 -3.41
N TYR A 195 28.54 9.06 -4.56
CA TYR A 195 29.81 9.10 -5.30
C TYR A 195 30.65 10.34 -5.07
N GLY A 196 30.13 11.33 -4.35
CA GLY A 196 30.85 12.60 -4.11
C GLY A 196 30.89 13.50 -5.35
N ALA A 197 29.83 13.48 -6.18
CA ALA A 197 29.76 14.36 -7.34
C ALA A 197 29.39 15.81 -6.94
N PHE A 198 29.62 16.75 -7.85
CA PHE A 198 29.31 18.18 -7.68
C PHE A 198 30.01 18.85 -6.48
N GLY A 199 31.17 18.34 -6.07
CA GLY A 199 31.95 18.90 -4.95
C GLY A 199 31.44 18.49 -3.57
N LEU A 200 30.50 17.57 -3.49
CA LEU A 200 30.03 17.00 -2.23
C LEU A 200 30.95 15.89 -1.74
N PRO A 201 31.04 15.63 -0.42
CA PRO A 201 31.81 14.51 0.10
C PRO A 201 31.19 13.17 -0.33
N ARG A 202 32.02 12.18 -0.62
CA ARG A 202 31.59 10.81 -0.86
C ARG A 202 31.16 10.18 0.45
N LEU A 203 29.90 9.80 0.56
CA LEU A 203 29.29 9.25 1.78
C LEU A 203 28.87 7.78 1.63
N ASP A 204 29.04 7.18 0.46
CA ASP A 204 28.67 5.79 0.15
C ASP A 204 27.21 5.46 0.61
N LEU A 205 27.00 4.39 1.39
CA LEU A 205 25.68 4.00 1.91
C LEU A 205 25.01 5.05 2.78
N LEU A 206 25.74 5.79 3.59
CA LEU A 206 25.19 6.90 4.36
C LEU A 206 24.59 7.96 3.43
N GLY A 207 25.27 8.23 2.31
CA GLY A 207 24.82 9.18 1.30
C GLY A 207 23.48 8.76 0.66
N ALA A 208 23.29 7.47 0.39
CA ALA A 208 22.02 6.94 -0.10
C ALA A 208 20.88 7.17 0.89
N GLY A 209 21.08 6.85 2.16
CA GLY A 209 20.09 7.07 3.22
C GLY A 209 19.74 8.55 3.43
N LEU A 210 20.74 9.43 3.42
CA LEU A 210 20.55 10.87 3.54
C LEU A 210 19.82 11.46 2.33
N ALA A 211 20.10 11.00 1.11
CA ALA A 211 19.39 11.44 -0.09
C ALA A 211 17.88 11.17 0.03
N THR A 212 17.52 9.96 0.38
CA THR A 212 16.11 9.56 0.58
C THR A 212 15.47 10.40 1.70
N THR A 213 16.18 10.66 2.79
CA THR A 213 15.70 11.51 3.89
C THR A 213 15.45 12.95 3.42
N ILE A 214 16.41 13.58 2.74
CA ILE A 214 16.30 14.96 2.25
C ILE A 214 15.11 15.07 1.27
N VAL A 215 14.95 14.10 0.38
CA VAL A 215 13.81 14.06 -0.57
C VAL A 215 12.49 13.91 0.16
N ASN A 216 12.38 13.03 1.15
CA ASN A 216 11.14 12.90 1.96
C ASN A 216 10.80 14.19 2.72
N VAL A 217 11.81 14.88 3.27
CA VAL A 217 11.62 16.23 3.86
C VAL A 217 11.13 17.21 2.80
N GLY A 218 11.74 17.23 1.63
CA GLY A 218 11.32 18.07 0.49
C GLY A 218 9.88 17.79 0.05
N MET A 219 9.49 16.53 -0.06
CA MET A 219 8.12 16.10 -0.39
C MET A 219 7.13 16.57 0.68
N CYS A 220 7.49 16.43 1.96
CA CYS A 220 6.69 16.90 3.09
C CYS A 220 6.49 18.42 3.03
N LEU A 221 7.56 19.19 2.85
CA LEU A 221 7.51 20.66 2.76
C LEU A 221 6.70 21.11 1.53
N ALA A 222 6.87 20.46 0.38
CA ALA A 222 6.10 20.73 -0.83
C ALA A 222 4.60 20.46 -0.61
N ALA A 223 4.24 19.37 0.07
CA ALA A 223 2.85 19.05 0.38
C ALA A 223 2.24 20.07 1.36
N ILE A 224 2.98 20.49 2.39
CA ILE A 224 2.57 21.57 3.31
C ILE A 224 2.36 22.87 2.54
N TRP A 225 3.31 23.25 1.68
CA TRP A 225 3.20 24.44 0.85
C TRP A 225 1.97 24.44 -0.06
N VAL A 226 1.69 23.31 -0.74
CA VAL A 226 0.48 23.14 -1.56
C VAL A 226 -0.78 23.29 -0.72
N CYS A 227 -0.83 22.70 0.47
CA CYS A 227 -1.96 22.82 1.39
C CYS A 227 -2.18 24.26 1.88
N TYR A 228 -1.11 25.05 2.00
CA TYR A 228 -1.18 26.45 2.41
C TYR A 228 -1.53 27.38 1.26
N ALA A 229 -0.92 27.19 0.07
CA ALA A 229 -0.99 28.13 -1.05
C ALA A 229 -2.20 27.89 -1.97
N ARG A 230 -2.56 26.64 -2.23
CA ARG A 230 -3.55 26.31 -3.28
C ARG A 230 -4.94 26.09 -2.75
N ARG A 231 -5.96 26.55 -3.51
CA ARG A 231 -7.37 26.15 -3.33
C ARG A 231 -7.57 24.74 -3.90
N PRO A 232 -8.40 23.87 -3.29
CA PRO A 232 -9.30 24.12 -2.14
C PRO A 232 -8.66 23.96 -0.75
N PHE A 233 -7.42 23.50 -0.63
CA PHE A 233 -6.77 23.13 0.64
C PHE A 233 -6.64 24.31 1.61
N ARG A 234 -6.36 25.51 1.10
CA ARG A 234 -6.23 26.74 1.90
C ARG A 234 -7.45 27.00 2.80
N LYS A 235 -8.67 26.55 2.40
CA LYS A 235 -9.88 26.67 3.21
C LYS A 235 -9.81 25.91 4.52
N TYR A 236 -9.05 24.81 4.56
CA TYR A 236 -8.92 23.97 5.75
C TYR A 236 -7.95 24.52 6.78
N ARG A 237 -7.08 25.48 6.43
CA ARG A 237 -6.05 26.04 7.32
C ARG A 237 -5.32 24.92 8.06
N VAL A 238 -4.67 24.01 7.33
CA VAL A 238 -4.11 22.74 7.79
C VAL A 238 -3.25 22.87 9.06
N LEU A 239 -2.39 23.90 9.14
CA LEU A 239 -1.55 24.17 10.30
C LEU A 239 -2.24 25.05 11.35
N GLY A 240 -3.51 25.44 11.15
CA GLY A 240 -4.23 26.29 12.10
C GLY A 240 -4.48 25.58 13.43
N ARG A 241 -4.03 26.17 14.53
CA ARG A 241 -4.14 25.65 15.90
C ARG A 241 -3.49 24.27 16.06
N TRP A 242 -2.32 24.09 15.46
CA TRP A 242 -1.52 22.86 15.49
C TRP A 242 -1.33 22.31 16.91
N TRP A 243 -1.12 23.15 17.91
CA TRP A 243 -0.85 22.80 19.30
C TRP A 243 -2.04 22.21 20.08
N ARG A 244 -3.27 22.26 19.54
CA ARG A 244 -4.43 21.66 20.21
C ARG A 244 -4.48 20.16 19.96
N GLY A 245 -4.15 19.37 20.96
CA GLY A 245 -4.35 17.93 20.97
C GLY A 245 -5.85 17.59 20.93
N ASP A 246 -6.20 16.53 20.21
CA ASP A 246 -7.56 16.02 20.08
C ASP A 246 -7.55 14.53 20.43
N TRP A 247 -7.53 14.23 21.73
CA TRP A 247 -7.37 12.87 22.19
C TRP A 247 -8.55 11.96 21.83
N GLN A 248 -9.75 12.50 21.72
CA GLN A 248 -10.93 11.73 21.33
C GLN A 248 -10.80 11.25 19.88
N LEU A 249 -10.41 12.17 18.98
CA LEU A 249 -10.20 11.83 17.57
C LEU A 249 -8.90 11.00 17.37
N MET A 250 -7.88 11.21 18.21
CA MET A 250 -6.68 10.36 18.25
C MET A 250 -7.03 8.92 18.60
N LYS A 251 -7.85 8.71 19.62
CA LYS A 251 -8.35 7.38 20.00
C LYS A 251 -9.10 6.73 18.83
N GLN A 252 -9.94 7.48 18.13
CA GLN A 252 -10.67 7.00 16.97
C GLN A 252 -9.71 6.63 15.82
N LEU A 253 -8.69 7.47 15.56
CA LEU A 253 -7.66 7.19 14.57
C LEU A 253 -6.91 5.87 14.88
N ILE A 254 -6.53 5.66 16.14
CA ILE A 254 -5.85 4.44 16.58
C ILE A 254 -6.77 3.22 16.47
N VAL A 255 -8.04 3.35 16.89
CA VAL A 255 -9.02 2.25 16.84
C VAL A 255 -9.28 1.78 15.41
N VAL A 256 -9.25 2.68 14.43
CA VAL A 256 -9.38 2.34 13.01
C VAL A 256 -8.04 1.91 12.42
N GLY A 257 -6.96 2.59 12.75
CA GLY A 257 -5.66 2.43 12.12
C GLY A 257 -4.82 1.27 12.65
N ALA A 258 -4.87 0.96 13.94
CA ALA A 258 -4.11 -0.17 14.50
C ALA A 258 -4.52 -1.52 13.89
N PRO A 259 -5.82 -1.84 13.69
CA PRO A 259 -6.20 -3.04 12.95
C PRO A 259 -5.72 -3.03 11.49
N MET A 260 -5.63 -1.85 10.84
CA MET A 260 -5.08 -1.74 9.50
C MET A 260 -3.58 -2.09 9.48
N SER A 261 -2.80 -1.55 10.43
CA SER A 261 -1.38 -1.93 10.60
C SER A 261 -1.24 -3.42 10.86
N GLY A 262 -2.07 -3.98 11.75
CA GLY A 262 -2.09 -5.42 12.02
C GLY A 262 -2.35 -6.26 10.77
N SER A 263 -3.30 -5.87 9.93
CA SER A 263 -3.59 -6.58 8.68
C SER A 263 -2.40 -6.54 7.72
N PHE A 264 -1.74 -5.39 7.56
CA PHE A 264 -0.54 -5.28 6.73
C PHE A 264 0.64 -6.10 7.28
N LEU A 265 0.81 -6.14 8.60
CA LEU A 265 1.86 -6.97 9.22
C LEU A 265 1.59 -8.46 9.04
N LEU A 266 0.35 -8.92 9.16
CA LEU A 266 -0.02 -10.31 8.94
C LEU A 266 0.19 -10.72 7.48
N GLU A 267 -0.17 -9.86 6.54
CA GLU A 267 0.04 -10.05 5.10
C GLU A 267 1.53 -10.09 4.76
N TYR A 268 2.30 -9.10 5.21
CA TYR A 268 3.75 -9.08 5.00
C TYR A 268 4.42 -10.30 5.64
N GLY A 269 4.00 -10.68 6.84
CA GLY A 269 4.53 -11.83 7.57
C GLY A 269 4.35 -13.15 6.84
N VAL A 270 3.19 -13.40 6.20
CA VAL A 270 2.97 -14.65 5.46
C VAL A 270 3.84 -14.72 4.19
N PHE A 271 4.07 -13.59 3.51
CA PHE A 271 4.99 -13.56 2.36
C PHE A 271 6.44 -13.80 2.79
N ALA A 272 6.86 -13.20 3.91
CA ALA A 272 8.18 -13.44 4.47
C ALA A 272 8.37 -14.92 4.89
N ALA A 273 7.35 -15.51 5.51
CA ALA A 273 7.35 -16.93 5.87
C ALA A 273 7.39 -17.83 4.63
N ALA A 274 6.63 -17.50 3.58
CA ALA A 274 6.66 -18.24 2.32
C ALA A 274 8.05 -18.17 1.64
N ALA A 275 8.71 -17.01 1.66
CA ALA A 275 10.09 -16.87 1.17
C ALA A 275 11.06 -17.75 1.96
N GLN A 276 10.90 -17.86 3.28
CA GLN A 276 11.69 -18.76 4.12
C GLN A 276 11.46 -20.23 3.74
N LEU A 277 10.20 -20.64 3.54
CA LEU A 277 9.87 -21.99 3.09
C LEU A 277 10.47 -22.30 1.71
N MET A 278 10.46 -21.34 0.78
CA MET A 278 11.12 -21.46 -0.53
C MET A 278 12.63 -21.64 -0.41
N GLY A 279 13.27 -20.93 0.54
CA GLY A 279 14.69 -21.09 0.85
C GLY A 279 15.05 -22.50 1.33
N TRP A 280 14.16 -23.19 2.05
CA TRP A 280 14.35 -24.58 2.47
C TRP A 280 14.24 -25.58 1.30
N ILE A 281 13.48 -25.24 0.26
CA ILE A 281 13.40 -26.09 -0.95
C ILE A 281 14.67 -25.94 -1.78
N GLY A 282 15.21 -24.74 -1.91
CA GLY A 282 16.47 -24.48 -2.63
C GLY A 282 16.58 -23.06 -3.18
N THR A 283 17.79 -22.72 -3.60
CA THR A 283 18.12 -21.39 -4.11
C THR A 283 17.35 -21.03 -5.37
N ALA A 284 17.18 -21.97 -6.31
CA ALA A 284 16.40 -21.77 -7.53
C ALA A 284 14.93 -21.47 -7.23
N ALA A 285 14.33 -22.18 -6.25
CA ALA A 285 12.96 -21.94 -5.82
C ALA A 285 12.80 -20.56 -5.18
N LEU A 286 13.72 -20.15 -4.31
CA LEU A 286 13.72 -18.83 -3.68
C LEU A 286 13.87 -17.73 -4.71
N THR A 287 14.81 -17.87 -5.66
CA THR A 287 15.02 -16.87 -6.72
C THR A 287 13.79 -16.74 -7.62
N ALA A 288 13.22 -17.86 -8.07
CA ALA A 288 12.00 -17.86 -8.88
C ALA A 288 10.82 -17.20 -8.14
N HIS A 289 10.67 -17.49 -6.84
CA HIS A 289 9.66 -16.87 -5.99
C HIS A 289 9.85 -15.36 -5.86
N GLN A 290 11.08 -14.90 -5.62
CA GLN A 290 11.36 -13.46 -5.51
C GLN A 290 11.06 -12.70 -6.82
N VAL A 291 11.42 -13.29 -7.97
CA VAL A 291 11.09 -12.71 -9.29
C VAL A 291 9.57 -12.61 -9.47
N ALA A 292 8.84 -13.68 -9.16
CA ALA A 292 7.39 -13.70 -9.29
C ALA A 292 6.71 -12.71 -8.34
N LEU A 293 7.18 -12.59 -7.08
CA LEU A 293 6.70 -11.60 -6.12
C LEU A 293 6.99 -10.17 -6.55
N GLN A 294 8.15 -9.89 -7.15
CA GLN A 294 8.48 -8.55 -7.62
C GLN A 294 7.55 -8.11 -8.76
N ILE A 295 7.23 -9.02 -9.67
CA ILE A 295 6.23 -8.78 -10.73
C ILE A 295 4.86 -8.53 -10.10
N ALA A 296 4.46 -9.37 -9.14
CA ALA A 296 3.21 -9.21 -8.40
C ALA A 296 3.14 -7.85 -7.69
N ALA A 297 4.21 -7.42 -7.03
CA ALA A 297 4.27 -6.17 -6.29
C ALA A 297 4.07 -4.94 -7.20
N VAL A 298 4.65 -4.94 -8.40
CA VAL A 298 4.44 -3.86 -9.37
C VAL A 298 2.98 -3.83 -9.83
N MET A 299 2.39 -4.98 -10.14
CA MET A 299 0.99 -5.10 -10.56
C MET A 299 0.02 -4.69 -9.44
N PHE A 300 0.35 -5.00 -8.20
CA PHE A 300 -0.43 -4.71 -7.00
C PHE A 300 -0.65 -3.21 -6.76
N MET A 301 0.25 -2.34 -7.24
CA MET A 301 0.14 -0.90 -6.99
C MET A 301 -1.12 -0.28 -7.57
N VAL A 302 -1.65 -0.81 -8.68
CA VAL A 302 -2.89 -0.31 -9.28
C VAL A 302 -4.12 -0.72 -8.48
N PRO A 303 -4.35 -1.99 -8.12
CA PRO A 303 -5.40 -2.37 -7.17
C PRO A 303 -5.31 -1.64 -5.83
N PHE A 304 -4.11 -1.43 -5.32
CA PHE A 304 -3.91 -0.65 -4.11
C PHE A 304 -4.41 0.80 -4.27
N GLY A 305 -4.12 1.45 -5.40
CA GLY A 305 -4.66 2.76 -5.75
C GLY A 305 -6.19 2.77 -5.87
N ILE A 306 -6.77 1.73 -6.49
CA ILE A 306 -8.23 1.55 -6.59
C ILE A 306 -8.83 1.33 -5.20
N GLY A 307 -8.19 0.57 -4.32
CA GLY A 307 -8.62 0.35 -2.94
C GLY A 307 -8.62 1.64 -2.11
N MET A 308 -7.62 2.49 -2.28
CA MET A 308 -7.60 3.82 -1.67
C MET A 308 -8.73 4.71 -2.20
N ALA A 309 -8.99 4.68 -3.51
CA ALA A 309 -10.12 5.39 -4.11
C ALA A 309 -11.46 4.85 -3.60
N ALA A 310 -11.60 3.53 -3.44
CA ALA A 310 -12.77 2.90 -2.83
C ALA A 310 -12.98 3.40 -1.40
N THR A 311 -11.92 3.47 -0.58
CA THR A 311 -11.99 4.02 0.78
C THR A 311 -12.55 5.44 0.80
N VAL A 312 -12.10 6.30 -0.10
CA VAL A 312 -12.57 7.69 -0.21
C VAL A 312 -14.02 7.75 -0.66
N ARG A 313 -14.38 7.05 -1.74
CA ARG A 313 -15.73 7.13 -2.33
C ARG A 313 -16.79 6.52 -1.42
N VAL A 314 -16.49 5.36 -0.84
CA VAL A 314 -17.36 4.71 0.17
C VAL A 314 -17.48 5.62 1.39
N GLY A 315 -16.37 6.20 1.87
CA GLY A 315 -16.38 7.15 2.98
C GLY A 315 -17.22 8.41 2.69
N HIS A 316 -17.13 8.97 1.49
CA HIS A 316 -17.97 10.10 1.08
C HIS A 316 -19.47 9.75 1.07
N ALA A 317 -19.84 8.58 0.54
CA ALA A 317 -21.23 8.14 0.48
C ALA A 317 -21.77 7.86 1.90
N ALA A 318 -20.99 7.15 2.72
CA ALA A 318 -21.32 6.89 4.12
C ALA A 318 -21.46 8.21 4.91
N GLY A 319 -20.55 9.16 4.68
CA GLY A 319 -20.59 10.48 5.29
C GLY A 319 -21.83 11.29 4.93
N ARG A 320 -22.41 11.08 3.74
CA ARG A 320 -23.68 11.68 3.33
C ARG A 320 -24.92 10.96 3.88
N GLY A 321 -24.75 9.81 4.51
CA GLY A 321 -25.86 8.97 4.95
C GLY A 321 -26.52 8.17 3.80
N ASP A 322 -25.88 8.04 2.64
CA ASP A 322 -26.43 7.36 1.46
C ASP A 322 -25.92 5.90 1.36
N ALA A 323 -26.69 4.99 1.92
CA ALA A 323 -26.38 3.55 1.91
C ALA A 323 -26.34 2.96 0.49
N ALA A 324 -27.21 3.44 -0.41
CA ALA A 324 -27.26 2.95 -1.79
C ALA A 324 -26.02 3.39 -2.58
N ALA A 325 -25.59 4.66 -2.43
CA ALA A 325 -24.34 5.13 -3.04
C ALA A 325 -23.11 4.44 -2.42
N THR A 326 -23.12 4.15 -1.11
CA THR A 326 -22.06 3.39 -0.43
C THR A 326 -21.88 2.01 -1.06
N ARG A 327 -22.97 1.29 -1.27
CA ARG A 327 -22.96 -0.01 -1.93
C ARG A 327 -22.45 0.08 -3.38
N ARG A 328 -22.96 1.05 -4.17
CA ARG A 328 -22.54 1.26 -5.56
C ARG A 328 -21.05 1.58 -5.65
N ALA A 329 -20.56 2.52 -4.84
CA ALA A 329 -19.16 2.93 -4.83
C ALA A 329 -18.20 1.76 -4.53
N GLY A 330 -18.55 0.90 -3.56
CA GLY A 330 -17.73 -0.26 -3.21
C GLY A 330 -17.72 -1.32 -4.31
N PHE A 331 -18.89 -1.73 -4.82
CA PHE A 331 -18.94 -2.76 -5.86
C PHE A 331 -18.39 -2.29 -7.21
N SER A 332 -18.55 -1.01 -7.58
CA SER A 332 -17.90 -0.48 -8.78
C SER A 332 -16.38 -0.49 -8.68
N ALA A 333 -15.83 -0.15 -7.51
CA ALA A 333 -14.39 -0.23 -7.28
C ALA A 333 -13.89 -1.69 -7.32
N ILE A 334 -14.60 -2.63 -6.70
CA ILE A 334 -14.25 -4.07 -6.74
C ILE A 334 -14.28 -4.57 -8.19
N ALA A 335 -15.33 -4.25 -8.95
CA ALA A 335 -15.43 -4.64 -10.35
C ALA A 335 -14.29 -4.06 -11.20
N LEU A 336 -13.89 -2.80 -10.96
CA LEU A 336 -12.75 -2.18 -11.62
C LEU A 336 -11.45 -2.91 -11.29
N GLY A 337 -11.22 -3.23 -10.01
CA GLY A 337 -10.05 -4.00 -9.56
C GLY A 337 -9.97 -5.39 -10.21
N VAL A 338 -11.09 -6.12 -10.22
CA VAL A 338 -11.19 -7.44 -10.90
C VAL A 338 -10.88 -7.31 -12.39
N SER A 339 -11.49 -6.34 -13.08
CA SER A 339 -11.27 -6.15 -14.53
C SER A 339 -9.81 -5.84 -14.85
N PHE A 340 -9.18 -4.98 -14.04
CA PHE A 340 -7.77 -4.65 -14.19
C PHE A 340 -6.88 -5.86 -13.95
N MET A 341 -7.09 -6.59 -12.84
CA MET A 341 -6.26 -7.74 -12.50
C MET A 341 -6.46 -8.91 -13.47
N ALA A 342 -7.67 -9.11 -14.00
CA ALA A 342 -7.92 -10.09 -15.05
C ALA A 342 -7.13 -9.76 -16.33
N ALA A 343 -7.12 -8.49 -16.75
CA ALA A 343 -6.33 -8.04 -17.90
C ALA A 343 -4.82 -8.23 -17.65
N MET A 344 -4.33 -7.87 -16.45
CA MET A 344 -2.91 -8.05 -16.10
C MET A 344 -2.52 -9.52 -15.99
N THR A 345 -3.38 -10.35 -15.42
CA THR A 345 -3.18 -11.81 -15.36
C THR A 345 -3.05 -12.40 -16.75
N LEU A 346 -3.91 -12.00 -17.69
CA LEU A 346 -3.80 -12.41 -19.08
C LEU A 346 -2.49 -11.95 -19.72
N THR A 347 -2.09 -10.69 -19.46
CA THR A 347 -0.80 -10.15 -19.95
C THR A 347 0.37 -10.95 -19.42
N VAL A 348 0.41 -11.24 -18.11
CA VAL A 348 1.47 -12.05 -17.50
C VAL A 348 1.49 -13.47 -18.06
N ALA A 349 0.33 -14.09 -18.25
CA ALA A 349 0.23 -15.44 -18.83
C ALA A 349 0.78 -15.49 -20.27
N LEU A 350 0.52 -14.44 -21.07
CA LEU A 350 1.03 -14.34 -22.45
C LEU A 350 2.52 -13.99 -22.52
N THR A 351 3.05 -13.30 -21.50
CA THR A 351 4.45 -12.82 -21.48
C THR A 351 5.31 -13.57 -20.45
N ARG A 352 4.82 -14.71 -19.92
CA ARG A 352 5.45 -15.48 -18.83
C ARG A 352 6.90 -15.86 -19.07
N ASP A 353 7.30 -16.08 -20.33
CA ASP A 353 8.64 -16.51 -20.71
C ASP A 353 9.60 -15.31 -20.89
N VAL A 354 9.06 -14.10 -21.04
CA VAL A 354 9.83 -12.86 -21.24
C VAL A 354 10.00 -12.07 -19.93
N LEU A 355 8.94 -11.99 -19.13
CA LEU A 355 8.95 -11.18 -17.92
C LEU A 355 10.06 -11.56 -16.92
N PRO A 356 10.34 -12.84 -16.62
CA PRO A 356 11.42 -13.20 -15.73
C PRO A 356 12.80 -12.78 -16.22
N LEU A 357 13.02 -12.71 -17.54
CA LEU A 357 14.30 -12.31 -18.14
C LEU A 357 14.64 -10.84 -17.84
N LEU A 358 13.64 -9.99 -17.58
CA LEU A 358 13.87 -8.60 -17.17
C LEU A 358 14.54 -8.49 -15.80
N PHE A 359 14.37 -9.50 -14.95
CA PHE A 359 14.91 -9.53 -13.58
C PHE A 359 16.13 -10.43 -13.46
N LEU A 360 16.17 -11.56 -14.20
CA LEU A 360 17.28 -12.51 -14.17
C LEU A 360 18.44 -12.12 -15.09
N GLY A 361 18.25 -11.12 -15.97
CA GLY A 361 19.20 -10.79 -17.02
C GLY A 361 19.08 -11.69 -18.24
N ARG A 362 19.72 -11.27 -19.35
CA ARG A 362 19.72 -12.01 -20.63
C ARG A 362 20.91 -12.93 -20.79
N ASP A 363 21.94 -12.73 -19.98
CA ASP A 363 23.20 -13.46 -20.07
C ASP A 363 23.12 -14.77 -19.26
N ALA A 364 22.56 -15.82 -19.87
CA ALA A 364 22.48 -17.20 -19.41
C ALA A 364 21.87 -17.38 -18.00
N PRO A 365 20.58 -17.02 -17.79
CA PRO A 365 19.90 -17.41 -16.54
C PRO A 365 19.87 -18.95 -16.44
N ASP A 366 19.99 -19.48 -15.22
CA ASP A 366 19.80 -20.89 -14.95
C ASP A 366 18.46 -21.37 -15.55
N PRO A 367 18.46 -22.34 -16.49
CA PRO A 367 17.23 -22.78 -17.16
C PRO A 367 16.18 -23.30 -16.19
N GLN A 368 16.61 -23.90 -15.08
CA GLN A 368 15.71 -24.42 -14.06
C GLN A 368 14.99 -23.28 -13.31
N THR A 369 15.71 -22.24 -12.94
CA THR A 369 15.15 -21.05 -12.28
C THR A 369 14.17 -20.33 -13.21
N LEU A 370 14.51 -20.16 -14.49
CA LEU A 370 13.65 -19.51 -15.47
C LEU A 370 12.34 -20.30 -15.68
N ALA A 371 12.43 -21.61 -15.90
CA ALA A 371 11.26 -22.47 -16.09
C ALA A 371 10.35 -22.47 -14.87
N LEU A 372 10.93 -22.47 -13.66
CA LEU A 372 10.17 -22.42 -12.42
C LEU A 372 9.50 -21.04 -12.26
N ALA A 373 10.19 -19.94 -12.51
CA ALA A 373 9.61 -18.59 -12.45
C ALA A 373 8.44 -18.42 -13.43
N SER A 374 8.59 -18.87 -14.70
CA SER A 374 7.52 -18.85 -15.69
C SER A 374 6.30 -19.67 -15.24
N SER A 375 6.54 -20.83 -14.65
CA SER A 375 5.46 -21.72 -14.14
C SER A 375 4.76 -21.10 -12.93
N LEU A 376 5.50 -20.48 -12.00
CA LEU A 376 4.93 -19.79 -10.84
C LEU A 376 4.09 -18.59 -11.25
N LEU A 377 4.46 -17.87 -12.31
CA LEU A 377 3.66 -16.77 -12.86
C LEU A 377 2.31 -17.25 -13.42
N VAL A 378 2.27 -18.41 -14.05
CA VAL A 378 1.01 -19.00 -14.54
C VAL A 378 0.15 -19.47 -13.37
N LEU A 379 0.74 -20.16 -12.41
CA LEU A 379 0.04 -20.57 -11.19
C LEU A 379 -0.45 -19.34 -10.38
N GLY A 380 0.34 -18.28 -10.39
CA GLY A 380 -0.01 -16.99 -9.79
C GLY A 380 -1.19 -16.27 -10.45
N ALA A 381 -1.72 -16.75 -11.57
CA ALA A 381 -2.86 -16.13 -12.23
C ALA A 381 -4.09 -16.00 -11.30
N SER A 382 -4.41 -17.06 -10.55
CA SER A 382 -5.48 -17.06 -9.55
C SER A 382 -5.16 -16.17 -8.36
N PHE A 383 -3.90 -16.17 -7.94
CA PHE A 383 -3.39 -15.31 -6.87
C PHE A 383 -3.57 -13.83 -7.21
N PHE A 384 -3.19 -13.37 -8.40
CA PHE A 384 -3.24 -11.95 -8.78
C PHE A 384 -4.66 -11.40 -8.76
N ILE A 385 -5.65 -12.15 -9.26
CA ILE A 385 -7.04 -11.71 -9.24
C ILE A 385 -7.55 -11.62 -7.80
N ALA A 386 -7.30 -12.65 -6.99
CA ALA A 386 -7.73 -12.68 -5.59
C ALA A 386 -7.08 -11.55 -4.77
N ASP A 387 -5.79 -11.25 -5.02
CA ASP A 387 -5.02 -10.18 -4.38
C ASP A 387 -5.60 -8.80 -4.71
N GLY A 388 -5.92 -8.56 -5.97
CA GLY A 388 -6.61 -7.32 -6.37
C GLY A 388 -7.99 -7.17 -5.72
N VAL A 389 -8.76 -8.24 -5.67
CA VAL A 389 -10.09 -8.26 -5.04
C VAL A 389 -9.99 -7.96 -3.54
N GLN A 390 -9.11 -8.66 -2.81
CA GLN A 390 -8.96 -8.47 -1.37
C GLN A 390 -8.56 -7.02 -1.03
N THR A 391 -7.63 -6.47 -1.80
CA THR A 391 -7.11 -5.11 -1.59
C THR A 391 -8.20 -4.05 -1.76
N VAL A 392 -9.03 -4.17 -2.82
CA VAL A 392 -10.10 -3.21 -3.09
C VAL A 392 -11.26 -3.40 -2.11
N ALA A 393 -11.63 -4.65 -1.78
CA ALA A 393 -12.67 -4.94 -0.79
C ALA A 393 -12.28 -4.45 0.61
N ALA A 394 -11.02 -4.64 1.02
CA ALA A 394 -10.48 -4.08 2.25
C ALA A 394 -10.57 -2.53 2.23
N GLY A 395 -10.26 -1.90 1.10
CA GLY A 395 -10.43 -0.47 0.91
C GLY A 395 -11.87 0.00 1.11
N ALA A 396 -12.84 -0.71 0.54
CA ALA A 396 -14.27 -0.41 0.72
C ALA A 396 -14.70 -0.53 2.19
N LEU A 397 -14.26 -1.56 2.92
CA LEU A 397 -14.53 -1.75 4.35
C LEU A 397 -13.88 -0.66 5.21
N ARG A 398 -12.64 -0.25 4.87
CA ARG A 398 -11.98 0.90 5.52
C ARG A 398 -12.80 2.17 5.37
N GLY A 399 -13.44 2.40 4.20
CA GLY A 399 -14.36 3.52 3.98
C GLY A 399 -15.56 3.53 4.95
N LEU A 400 -15.96 2.38 5.47
CA LEU A 400 -16.98 2.21 6.51
C LEU A 400 -16.41 2.20 7.95
N ASN A 401 -15.10 2.45 8.13
CA ASN A 401 -14.37 2.29 9.40
C ASN A 401 -14.42 0.86 9.98
N ASP A 402 -14.82 -0.14 9.19
CA ASP A 402 -14.77 -1.54 9.60
C ASP A 402 -13.38 -2.11 9.28
N THR A 403 -12.50 -2.09 10.28
CA THR A 403 -11.10 -2.56 10.16
C THR A 403 -10.79 -3.72 11.09
N ARG A 404 -11.58 -3.91 12.16
CA ARG A 404 -11.37 -4.97 13.16
C ARG A 404 -11.71 -6.36 12.61
N VAL A 405 -12.86 -6.47 11.92
CA VAL A 405 -13.27 -7.74 11.32
C VAL A 405 -12.34 -8.16 10.19
N PRO A 406 -11.93 -7.27 9.26
CA PRO A 406 -10.88 -7.56 8.31
C PRO A 406 -9.55 -8.03 8.92
N LEU A 407 -9.13 -7.50 10.07
CA LEU A 407 -7.94 -7.99 10.78
C LEU A 407 -8.09 -9.46 11.21
N LEU A 408 -9.23 -9.83 11.78
CA LEU A 408 -9.50 -11.23 12.17
C LEU A 408 -9.52 -12.15 10.94
N PHE A 409 -10.14 -11.70 9.86
CA PHE A 409 -10.13 -12.44 8.59
C PHE A 409 -8.72 -12.60 8.02
N ALA A 410 -7.88 -11.55 8.11
CA ALA A 410 -6.48 -11.63 7.71
C ALA A 410 -5.71 -12.67 8.53
N ALA A 411 -5.87 -12.69 9.85
CA ALA A 411 -5.23 -13.68 10.71
C ALA A 411 -5.62 -15.11 10.34
N VAL A 412 -6.90 -15.36 10.15
CA VAL A 412 -7.39 -16.70 9.76
C VAL A 412 -6.94 -17.06 8.35
N SER A 413 -7.12 -16.16 7.38
CA SER A 413 -6.89 -16.47 5.97
C SER A 413 -5.40 -16.59 5.64
N PHE A 414 -4.55 -15.70 6.14
CA PHE A 414 -3.12 -15.73 5.83
C PHE A 414 -2.37 -16.78 6.63
N TRP A 415 -2.64 -16.90 7.95
CA TRP A 415 -1.85 -17.76 8.81
C TRP A 415 -2.47 -19.14 9.01
N LEU A 416 -3.77 -19.21 9.36
CA LEU A 416 -4.40 -20.51 9.58
C LEU A 416 -4.63 -21.27 8.26
N VAL A 417 -5.09 -20.59 7.20
CA VAL A 417 -5.37 -21.25 5.90
C VAL A 417 -4.15 -21.18 4.99
N GLY A 418 -3.60 -20.00 4.74
CA GLY A 418 -2.53 -19.76 3.78
C GLY A 418 -1.22 -20.43 4.18
N PHE A 419 -0.69 -20.13 5.37
CA PHE A 419 0.57 -20.70 5.84
C PHE A 419 0.48 -22.22 6.05
N THR A 420 -0.61 -22.69 6.67
CA THR A 420 -0.85 -24.15 6.81
C THR A 420 -0.97 -24.83 5.44
N GLY A 421 -1.65 -24.17 4.49
CA GLY A 421 -1.71 -24.64 3.11
C GLY A 421 -0.33 -24.71 2.44
N CYS A 422 0.52 -23.68 2.61
CA CYS A 422 1.88 -23.68 2.12
C CYS A 422 2.68 -24.88 2.66
N TRP A 423 2.52 -25.19 3.94
CA TRP A 423 3.18 -26.34 4.57
C TRP A 423 2.66 -27.66 4.04
N ILE A 424 1.33 -27.86 4.03
CA ILE A 424 0.72 -29.11 3.59
C ILE A 424 1.01 -29.37 2.11
N PHE A 425 0.73 -28.42 1.22
CA PHE A 425 0.95 -28.61 -0.21
C PHE A 425 2.43 -28.63 -0.59
N GLY A 426 3.25 -27.78 0.06
CA GLY A 426 4.67 -27.69 -0.24
C GLY A 426 5.48 -28.91 0.22
N PHE A 427 5.29 -29.32 1.46
CA PHE A 427 6.13 -30.34 2.11
C PHE A 427 5.41 -31.67 2.29
N THR A 428 4.18 -31.68 2.84
CA THR A 428 3.49 -32.96 3.13
C THR A 428 3.07 -33.67 1.86
N LEU A 429 2.55 -32.94 0.85
CA LEU A 429 2.19 -33.47 -0.45
C LEU A 429 3.34 -33.46 -1.46
N GLY A 430 4.49 -32.90 -1.10
CA GLY A 430 5.69 -32.92 -1.93
C GLY A 430 5.63 -32.07 -3.21
N LEU A 431 4.70 -31.12 -3.31
CA LEU A 431 4.57 -30.24 -4.50
C LEU A 431 5.64 -29.13 -4.55
N GLY A 432 6.49 -29.01 -3.51
CA GLY A 432 7.58 -28.04 -3.45
C GLY A 432 7.10 -26.59 -3.64
N ALA A 433 7.79 -25.85 -4.51
CA ALA A 433 7.50 -24.45 -4.78
C ALA A 433 6.06 -24.20 -5.27
N TYR A 434 5.52 -25.10 -6.07
CA TYR A 434 4.13 -25.02 -6.54
C TYR A 434 3.13 -25.11 -5.39
N GLY A 435 3.38 -26.01 -4.43
CA GLY A 435 2.54 -26.17 -3.24
C GLY A 435 2.48 -24.93 -2.38
N ILE A 436 3.60 -24.22 -2.21
CA ILE A 436 3.65 -22.97 -1.47
C ILE A 436 2.78 -21.89 -2.14
N TRP A 437 2.86 -21.75 -3.47
CA TRP A 437 2.03 -20.78 -4.19
C TRP A 437 0.54 -21.15 -4.19
N ILE A 438 0.21 -22.43 -4.22
CA ILE A 438 -1.17 -22.90 -4.05
C ILE A 438 -1.69 -22.49 -2.67
N GLY A 439 -0.90 -22.72 -1.60
CA GLY A 439 -1.26 -22.34 -0.25
C GLY A 439 -1.49 -20.83 -0.11
N LEU A 440 -0.57 -19.99 -0.64
CA LEU A 440 -0.74 -18.54 -0.68
C LEU A 440 -2.01 -18.14 -1.44
N SER A 441 -2.25 -18.73 -2.62
CA SER A 441 -3.43 -18.42 -3.45
C SER A 441 -4.73 -18.76 -2.74
N VAL A 442 -4.80 -19.90 -2.07
CA VAL A 442 -5.98 -20.32 -1.27
C VAL A 442 -6.19 -19.34 -0.10
N GLY A 443 -5.14 -18.98 0.63
CA GLY A 443 -5.22 -18.04 1.74
C GLY A 443 -5.77 -16.67 1.30
N ILE A 444 -5.23 -16.10 0.22
CA ILE A 444 -5.70 -14.82 -0.32
C ILE A 444 -7.12 -14.91 -0.87
N ALA A 445 -7.47 -16.01 -1.56
CA ALA A 445 -8.81 -16.20 -2.09
C ALA A 445 -9.85 -16.27 -0.96
N VAL A 446 -9.57 -16.99 0.12
CA VAL A 446 -10.43 -17.04 1.32
C VAL A 446 -10.59 -15.63 1.91
N TYR A 447 -9.50 -14.87 2.04
CA TYR A 447 -9.56 -13.50 2.53
C TYR A 447 -10.43 -12.61 1.64
N ALA A 448 -10.25 -12.66 0.33
CA ALA A 448 -11.04 -11.92 -0.64
C ALA A 448 -12.55 -12.23 -0.53
N VAL A 449 -12.90 -13.50 -0.44
CA VAL A 449 -14.31 -13.96 -0.29
C VAL A 449 -14.90 -13.43 1.04
N LEU A 450 -14.17 -13.55 2.15
CA LEU A 450 -14.64 -13.09 3.46
C LEU A 450 -14.84 -11.56 3.48
N LEU A 451 -13.95 -10.78 2.84
CA LEU A 451 -14.08 -9.34 2.76
C LEU A 451 -15.28 -8.90 1.91
N ILE A 452 -15.50 -9.55 0.74
CA ILE A 452 -16.66 -9.27 -0.10
C ILE A 452 -17.94 -9.63 0.65
N TRP A 453 -18.00 -10.81 1.28
CA TRP A 453 -19.14 -11.24 2.08
C TRP A 453 -19.44 -10.23 3.20
N ARG A 454 -18.41 -9.78 3.92
CA ARG A 454 -18.56 -8.76 4.98
C ARG A 454 -19.09 -7.44 4.43
N PHE A 455 -18.54 -6.95 3.32
CA PHE A 455 -19.01 -5.71 2.70
C PHE A 455 -20.46 -5.84 2.21
N GLN A 456 -20.82 -6.97 1.62
CA GLN A 456 -22.18 -7.26 1.19
C GLN A 456 -23.15 -7.31 2.38
N LEU A 457 -22.75 -7.96 3.48
CA LEU A 457 -23.55 -8.04 4.71
C LEU A 457 -23.85 -6.65 5.28
N LEU A 458 -22.83 -5.80 5.41
CA LEU A 458 -22.98 -4.44 5.94
C LEU A 458 -23.88 -3.58 5.04
N THR A 459 -23.64 -3.61 3.74
CA THR A 459 -24.42 -2.82 2.79
C THR A 459 -25.84 -3.33 2.61
N ALA A 460 -26.11 -4.63 2.76
CA ALA A 460 -27.46 -5.20 2.76
C ALA A 460 -28.27 -4.77 4.00
N ARG A 461 -27.60 -4.56 5.12
CA ARG A 461 -28.21 -4.04 6.36
C ARG A 461 -28.30 -2.51 6.41
N ASN A 462 -27.94 -1.82 5.32
CA ASN A 462 -27.85 -0.36 5.25
C ASN A 462 -26.99 0.24 6.38
N TYR A 463 -25.94 -0.50 6.80
CA TYR A 463 -25.04 -0.03 7.83
C TYR A 463 -24.32 1.24 7.40
N LEU A 464 -24.39 2.26 8.24
CA LEU A 464 -23.64 3.50 8.10
C LEU A 464 -22.92 3.76 9.44
N PRO A 465 -21.63 4.11 9.41
CA PRO A 465 -20.90 4.45 10.62
C PRO A 465 -21.49 5.70 11.28
N GLU A 466 -21.59 5.70 12.60
CA GLU A 466 -21.97 6.89 13.34
C GLU A 466 -20.89 7.96 13.19
N ILE A 467 -21.28 9.10 12.63
CA ILE A 467 -20.42 10.27 12.54
C ILE A 467 -20.58 11.05 13.82
N SER A 468 -19.58 10.96 14.71
CA SER A 468 -19.59 11.70 15.98
C SER A 468 -19.88 13.17 15.72
N ALA A 469 -20.93 13.69 16.35
CA ALA A 469 -21.21 15.11 16.34
C ALA A 469 -20.02 15.87 16.97
N PRO A 470 -19.64 17.05 16.46
CA PRO A 470 -18.57 17.84 17.07
C PRO A 470 -19.01 18.29 18.48
N ALA A 471 -18.26 17.83 19.50
CA ALA A 471 -18.31 18.44 20.81
C ALA A 471 -17.65 19.83 20.77
#